data_ca49b3fed9b24d11b3c4d6618fffa618
#
_entry.id   ca49b3fed9b24d11b3c4d6618fffa618
#
_cell.length_a   1.000
_cell.length_b   1.000
_cell.length_c   1.000
_cell.angle_alpha   90.00
_cell.angle_beta   90.00
_cell.angle_gamma   90.00
#
_symmetry.space_group_name_H-M   'P 1'
#
loop_
_entity.id
_entity.type
_entity.pdbx_description
1 polymer ?
#
loop_
_entity_poly.entity_id
_entity_poly.type
_entity_poly.pdbx_seq_one_letter_code
_entity_poly.pdbx_strand_id
1 'polypeptide(L)'
;MAIDATASNYAGKAAGFYINAALRQANSMEFLTMIENIKYKSNIQKMANTGIVRNASCDFTANGTLTLTEAVLTPKNLQINTDICKQNLLESWEAAEMRAGAGAPPPASFDDYVISYLGEIIANATEVSIWTGNDATQGEFTGFVGGGVGHLVLDGTVTDVAKTGTFTAAAGAGNIITELQALTAAIPTTVYTKDDLYIYMSPKSYRLYISAISALGYVNAYSMNGDYDAVFEGIKLAVCNGMKDDVLVAAEKSNLFFGTDLLSDATRIALM
;
A
#
# COMPACT_ATOMS: atom_id res chain seq x y z
N MET A 1 5.37 37.77 14.10
CA MET A 1 4.10 37.84 14.88
C MET A 1 3.50 36.44 14.74
N ALA A 2 3.67 35.62 15.77
CA ALA A 2 3.06 34.29 15.78
C ALA A 2 1.55 34.48 15.86
N ILE A 3 0.82 33.90 14.95
CA ILE A 3 -0.64 33.87 15.04
C ILE A 3 -0.96 32.76 16.03
N ASP A 4 -1.32 33.20 17.23
CA ASP A 4 -1.89 32.34 18.25
C ASP A 4 -3.32 31.97 17.80
N ALA A 5 -3.43 30.96 17.00
CA ALA A 5 -4.69 30.29 16.74
C ALA A 5 -4.97 29.49 18.01
N THR A 6 -5.75 30.08 18.91
CA THR A 6 -6.23 29.45 20.14
C THR A 6 -6.69 28.05 19.82
N ALA A 7 -6.02 27.07 20.41
CA ALA A 7 -6.17 25.65 20.21
C ALA A 7 -7.63 25.21 20.03
N SER A 8 -8.09 25.08 18.81
CA SER A 8 -9.24 24.23 18.54
C SER A 8 -8.70 22.80 18.52
N ASN A 9 -8.79 22.15 19.68
CA ASN A 9 -8.58 20.72 19.77
C ASN A 9 -9.66 20.04 18.92
N TYR A 10 -9.36 19.77 17.65
CA TYR A 10 -10.16 18.88 16.83
C TYR A 10 -9.86 17.41 17.22
N ALA A 11 -10.11 17.11 18.50
CA ALA A 11 -10.22 15.77 19.00
C ALA A 11 -11.70 15.37 18.97
N GLY A 12 -12.22 14.94 17.84
CA GLY A 12 -13.62 14.59 17.69
C GLY A 12 -13.86 13.70 16.48
N LYS A 13 -15.11 13.31 16.29
CA LYS A 13 -15.58 12.48 15.15
C LYS A 13 -15.12 12.97 13.76
N ALA A 14 -14.78 14.26 13.61
CA ALA A 14 -14.27 14.83 12.37
C ALA A 14 -12.84 14.37 12.07
N ALA A 15 -11.93 14.29 13.05
CA ALA A 15 -10.57 13.82 12.83
C ALA A 15 -10.56 12.37 12.33
N GLY A 16 -11.34 11.48 12.93
CA GLY A 16 -11.50 10.11 12.47
C GLY A 16 -12.05 10.00 11.05
N PHE A 17 -12.92 10.92 10.65
CA PHE A 17 -13.44 10.95 9.29
C PHE A 17 -12.37 11.34 8.26
N TYR A 18 -11.56 12.34 8.53
CA TYR A 18 -10.51 12.81 7.62
C TYR A 18 -9.42 11.76 7.41
N ILE A 19 -9.01 11.07 8.46
CA ILE A 19 -8.02 10.00 8.34
C ILE A 19 -8.57 8.79 7.63
N ASN A 20 -9.79 8.40 7.91
CA ASN A 20 -10.45 7.32 7.19
C ASN A 20 -10.55 7.65 5.69
N ALA A 21 -10.78 8.91 5.32
CA ALA A 21 -10.75 9.34 3.94
C ALA A 21 -9.34 9.27 3.33
N ALA A 22 -8.31 9.69 4.07
CA ALA A 22 -6.92 9.61 3.64
C ALA A 22 -6.46 8.16 3.41
N LEU A 23 -6.77 7.27 4.34
CA LEU A 23 -6.48 5.83 4.21
C LEU A 23 -7.28 5.16 3.10
N ARG A 24 -8.50 5.60 2.82
CA ARG A 24 -9.34 5.08 1.73
C ARG A 24 -8.84 5.47 0.34
N GLN A 25 -8.10 6.55 0.20
CA GLN A 25 -7.50 6.96 -1.07
C GLN A 25 -6.25 6.13 -1.42
N ALA A 26 -5.65 5.45 -0.45
CA ALA A 26 -4.56 4.51 -0.69
C ALA A 26 -5.12 3.22 -1.30
N ASN A 27 -4.92 3.00 -2.58
CA ASN A 27 -5.51 1.86 -3.30
C ASN A 27 -4.89 0.51 -2.94
N SER A 28 -3.66 0.47 -2.43
CA SER A 28 -3.02 -0.78 -1.98
C SER A 28 -3.77 -1.45 -0.83
N MET A 29 -4.47 -0.69 -0.01
CA MET A 29 -5.22 -1.24 1.13
C MET A 29 -6.39 -2.14 0.71
N GLU A 30 -6.92 -1.98 -0.50
CA GLU A 30 -7.95 -2.88 -1.05
C GLU A 30 -7.42 -4.30 -1.28
N PHE A 31 -6.12 -4.42 -1.53
CA PHE A 31 -5.43 -5.67 -1.85
C PHE A 31 -4.63 -6.25 -0.69
N LEU A 32 -4.73 -5.67 0.50
CA LEU A 32 -4.03 -6.11 1.71
C LEU A 32 -5.03 -6.55 2.79
N THR A 33 -4.57 -7.34 3.73
CA THR A 33 -5.33 -7.70 4.93
C THR A 33 -5.02 -6.70 6.03
N MET A 34 -6.02 -5.94 6.47
CA MET A 34 -5.88 -4.97 7.54
C MET A 34 -6.10 -5.63 8.90
N ILE A 35 -5.22 -5.31 9.86
CA ILE A 35 -5.37 -5.65 11.27
C ILE A 35 -5.47 -4.34 12.04
N GLU A 36 -6.64 -4.12 12.63
CA GLU A 36 -6.92 -2.91 13.41
C GLU A 36 -6.69 -3.14 14.92
N ASN A 37 -6.66 -2.05 15.67
CA ASN A 37 -6.55 -2.04 17.14
C ASN A 37 -5.22 -2.59 17.67
N ILE A 38 -4.13 -2.32 16.95
CA ILE A 38 -2.79 -2.67 17.42
C ILE A 38 -2.21 -1.48 18.20
N LYS A 39 -2.29 -1.52 19.52
CA LYS A 39 -1.75 -0.43 20.37
C LYS A 39 -0.25 -0.52 20.61
N TYR A 40 0.32 -1.71 20.64
CA TYR A 40 1.75 -1.91 20.89
C TYR A 40 2.38 -2.90 19.92
N LYS A 41 1.93 -4.14 19.94
CA LYS A 41 2.41 -5.22 19.05
C LYS A 41 1.29 -6.22 18.80
N SER A 42 1.25 -6.78 17.61
CA SER A 42 0.39 -7.92 17.30
C SER A 42 1.23 -9.06 16.75
N ASN A 43 1.01 -10.26 17.27
CA ASN A 43 1.70 -11.46 16.81
C ASN A 43 0.82 -12.17 15.80
N ILE A 44 1.36 -12.41 14.61
CA ILE A 44 0.76 -13.23 13.58
C ILE A 44 1.43 -14.59 13.63
N GLN A 45 0.65 -15.64 13.88
CA GLN A 45 1.17 -17.00 14.01
C GLN A 45 0.94 -17.79 12.73
N LYS A 46 1.98 -18.44 12.25
CA LYS A 46 1.94 -19.39 11.14
C LYS A 46 2.19 -20.78 11.69
N MET A 47 1.27 -21.70 11.37
CA MET A 47 1.37 -23.11 11.72
C MET A 47 1.77 -23.90 10.48
N ALA A 48 2.84 -24.66 10.57
CA ALA A 48 3.30 -25.56 9.53
C ALA A 48 3.34 -26.98 10.07
N ASN A 49 2.98 -27.94 9.25
CA ASN A 49 3.01 -29.36 9.58
C ASN A 49 3.87 -30.15 8.59
N THR A 50 4.47 -31.23 9.05
CA THR A 50 5.24 -32.16 8.21
C THR A 50 4.89 -33.59 8.57
N GLY A 51 4.36 -34.35 7.61
CA GLY A 51 4.21 -35.79 7.74
C GLY A 51 3.23 -36.29 8.80
N ILE A 52 2.18 -35.52 9.13
CA ILE A 52 1.21 -35.89 10.20
C ILE A 52 0.34 -37.07 9.79
N VAL A 53 0.00 -37.18 8.50
CA VAL A 53 -0.87 -38.26 8.00
C VAL A 53 -0.06 -39.51 7.71
N ARG A 54 -0.44 -40.64 8.26
CA ARG A 54 0.15 -41.96 8.01
C ARG A 54 -0.90 -43.05 7.89
N ASN A 55 -0.47 -44.21 7.42
CA ASN A 55 -1.33 -45.39 7.42
C ASN A 55 -1.68 -45.82 8.84
N ALA A 56 -2.90 -46.32 9.03
CA ALA A 56 -3.34 -46.85 10.31
C ALA A 56 -2.49 -48.01 10.78
N SER A 57 -2.09 -47.98 12.06
CA SER A 57 -1.41 -49.07 12.74
C SER A 57 -2.05 -49.27 14.12
N CYS A 58 -1.93 -50.50 14.66
CA CYS A 58 -2.49 -50.79 15.97
C CYS A 58 -1.75 -50.09 17.12
N ASP A 59 -0.51 -49.66 16.88
CA ASP A 59 0.29 -48.96 17.89
C ASP A 59 0.25 -47.44 17.71
N PHE A 60 0.14 -46.74 18.80
CA PHE A 60 0.29 -45.28 18.82
C PHE A 60 1.78 -44.91 18.74
N THR A 61 2.19 -44.45 17.58
CA THR A 61 3.52 -43.86 17.37
C THR A 61 3.33 -42.46 16.87
N ALA A 62 3.86 -41.46 17.54
CA ALA A 62 3.82 -40.07 17.08
C ALA A 62 4.50 -39.97 15.72
N ASN A 63 3.89 -39.28 14.77
CA ASN A 63 4.43 -39.06 13.43
C ASN A 63 4.27 -37.59 13.04
N GLY A 64 5.28 -37.04 12.40
CA GLY A 64 5.31 -35.65 11.95
C GLY A 64 5.59 -34.64 13.05
N THR A 65 5.83 -33.44 12.63
CA THR A 65 6.06 -32.28 13.51
C THR A 65 5.10 -31.16 13.18
N LEU A 66 4.61 -30.50 14.21
CA LEU A 66 3.86 -29.26 14.12
C LEU A 66 4.76 -28.12 14.58
N THR A 67 5.10 -27.22 13.68
CA THR A 67 5.91 -26.03 13.97
C THR A 67 5.06 -24.78 13.98
N LEU A 68 5.22 -23.96 15.02
CA LEU A 68 4.60 -22.66 15.16
C LEU A 68 5.68 -21.60 14.96
N THR A 69 5.49 -20.72 13.98
CA THR A 69 6.36 -19.56 13.74
C THR A 69 5.57 -18.28 13.94
N GLU A 70 6.22 -17.25 14.48
CA GLU A 70 5.59 -15.98 14.78
C GLU A 70 6.22 -14.86 13.96
N ALA A 71 5.36 -13.98 13.41
CA ALA A 71 5.75 -12.70 12.87
C ALA A 71 5.14 -11.59 13.75
N VAL A 72 5.94 -10.59 14.10
CA VAL A 72 5.51 -9.51 14.98
C VAL A 72 5.26 -8.26 14.17
N LEU A 73 4.02 -7.78 14.21
CA LEU A 73 3.62 -6.50 13.65
C LEU A 73 3.81 -5.41 14.71
N THR A 74 4.69 -4.45 14.45
CA THR A 74 4.98 -3.34 15.37
C THR A 74 4.60 -2.03 14.71
N PRO A 75 3.58 -1.31 15.19
CA PRO A 75 3.21 -0.02 14.63
C PRO A 75 4.28 1.04 14.93
N LYS A 76 4.46 1.97 14.00
CA LYS A 76 5.33 3.14 14.15
C LYS A 76 4.47 4.40 14.22
N ASN A 77 4.73 5.23 15.23
CA ASN A 77 4.06 6.52 15.35
C ASN A 77 4.71 7.52 14.38
N LEU A 78 3.91 8.09 13.50
CA LEU A 78 4.31 9.12 12.58
C LEU A 78 3.65 10.44 12.98
N GLN A 79 4.31 11.57 12.69
CA GLN A 79 3.76 12.90 12.95
C GLN A 79 4.10 13.84 11.80
N ILE A 80 3.22 14.78 11.54
CA ILE A 80 3.43 15.89 10.62
C ILE A 80 3.41 17.18 11.45
N ASN A 81 4.53 17.87 11.42
CA ASN A 81 4.64 19.21 11.98
C ASN A 81 4.90 20.16 10.81
N THR A 82 3.92 20.98 10.47
CA THR A 82 4.07 21.98 9.41
C THR A 82 3.71 23.36 9.96
N ASP A 83 4.52 24.34 9.62
CA ASP A 83 4.23 25.75 9.89
C ASP A 83 3.71 26.38 8.59
N ILE A 84 2.51 26.94 8.64
CA ILE A 84 1.85 27.55 7.50
C ILE A 84 1.88 29.07 7.69
N CYS A 85 2.67 29.77 6.88
CA CYS A 85 2.63 31.22 6.86
C CYS A 85 1.32 31.69 6.20
N LYS A 86 0.42 32.25 7.00
CA LYS A 86 -0.88 32.74 6.53
C LYS A 86 -0.74 33.73 5.36
N GLN A 87 0.30 34.53 5.35
CA GLN A 87 0.51 35.55 4.33
C GLN A 87 0.71 34.94 2.92
N ASN A 88 1.45 33.83 2.83
CA ASN A 88 1.66 33.16 1.55
C ASN A 88 0.41 32.47 1.01
N LEU A 89 -0.50 32.07 1.90
CA LEU A 89 -1.78 31.47 1.55
C LEU A 89 -2.82 32.52 1.16
N LEU A 90 -2.79 33.67 1.79
CA LEU A 90 -3.67 34.79 1.44
C LEU A 90 -3.44 35.25 -0.01
N GLU A 91 -2.21 35.25 -0.49
CA GLU A 91 -1.90 35.66 -1.86
C GLU A 91 -2.47 34.73 -2.94
N SER A 92 -2.60 33.44 -2.64
CA SER A 92 -3.08 32.46 -3.62
C SER A 92 -4.58 32.17 -3.51
N TRP A 93 -5.13 32.17 -2.31
CA TRP A 93 -6.50 31.74 -2.01
C TRP A 93 -7.48 32.90 -1.93
N GLU A 94 -7.12 33.98 -1.24
CA GLU A 94 -7.92 35.20 -1.21
C GLU A 94 -8.01 35.90 -2.56
N ALA A 95 -7.02 35.73 -3.44
CA ALA A 95 -7.10 36.29 -4.78
C ALA A 95 -8.30 35.76 -5.60
N ALA A 96 -8.77 34.57 -5.31
CA ALA A 96 -9.96 33.98 -5.92
C ALA A 96 -11.26 34.47 -5.27
N GLU A 97 -11.26 34.73 -3.97
CA GLU A 97 -12.43 35.15 -3.19
C GLU A 97 -12.49 36.66 -2.89
N MET A 98 -11.39 37.38 -2.94
CA MET A 98 -11.32 38.83 -2.74
C MET A 98 -12.08 39.66 -3.80
N ARG A 99 -12.67 39.05 -4.80
CA ARG A 99 -13.62 39.71 -5.69
C ARG A 99 -14.90 40.19 -5.00
N ALA A 100 -15.13 39.80 -3.75
CA ALA A 100 -16.34 40.13 -3.00
C ALA A 100 -16.17 41.28 -1.98
N GLY A 101 -15.01 41.96 -1.89
CA GLY A 101 -14.80 43.13 -1.04
C GLY A 101 -13.68 42.96 -0.01
N ALA A 102 -12.81 43.98 0.09
CA ALA A 102 -11.75 44.05 1.06
C ALA A 102 -12.33 44.06 2.49
N GLY A 103 -12.04 43.01 3.25
CA GLY A 103 -12.44 42.91 4.68
C GLY A 103 -13.37 41.73 5.00
N ALA A 104 -13.66 40.83 4.07
CA ALA A 104 -14.37 39.61 4.40
C ALA A 104 -13.52 38.73 5.33
N PRO A 105 -14.09 38.12 6.39
CA PRO A 105 -13.38 37.14 7.19
C PRO A 105 -12.99 35.93 6.29
N PRO A 106 -11.84 35.27 6.55
CA PRO A 106 -11.50 34.08 5.81
C PRO A 106 -12.65 33.07 5.88
N PRO A 107 -13.02 32.44 4.78
CA PRO A 107 -14.13 31.50 4.77
C PRO A 107 -13.88 30.38 5.79
N ALA A 108 -14.93 29.94 6.44
CA ALA A 108 -14.91 28.85 7.43
C ALA A 108 -14.41 27.52 6.87
N SER A 109 -14.26 27.42 5.55
CA SER A 109 -13.76 26.26 4.82
C SER A 109 -12.23 26.20 4.67
N PHE A 110 -11.49 27.20 5.16
CA PHE A 110 -10.02 27.21 5.04
C PHE A 110 -9.38 26.09 5.85
N ASP A 111 -9.82 25.91 7.08
CA ASP A 111 -9.33 24.83 7.94
C ASP A 111 -9.66 23.46 7.34
N ASP A 112 -10.84 23.30 6.76
CA ASP A 112 -11.27 22.09 6.07
C ASP A 112 -10.41 21.81 4.81
N TYR A 113 -10.05 22.85 4.06
CA TYR A 113 -9.17 22.72 2.91
C TYR A 113 -7.77 22.27 3.31
N VAL A 114 -7.19 22.90 4.34
CA VAL A 114 -5.84 22.52 4.84
C VAL A 114 -5.84 21.09 5.36
N ILE A 115 -6.86 20.69 6.11
CA ILE A 115 -6.99 19.31 6.63
C ILE A 115 -7.13 18.32 5.48
N SER A 116 -7.94 18.63 4.47
CA SER A 116 -8.09 17.78 3.27
C SER A 116 -6.78 17.64 2.52
N TYR A 117 -6.06 18.73 2.31
CA TYR A 117 -4.75 18.71 1.63
C TYR A 117 -3.69 17.92 2.41
N LEU A 118 -3.63 18.09 3.73
CA LEU A 118 -2.75 17.28 4.57
C LEU A 118 -3.15 15.80 4.55
N GLY A 119 -4.45 15.51 4.48
CA GLY A 119 -4.98 14.17 4.32
C GLY A 119 -4.48 13.48 3.04
N GLU A 120 -4.47 14.19 1.92
CA GLU A 120 -3.92 13.67 0.65
C GLU A 120 -2.42 13.38 0.73
N ILE A 121 -1.65 14.26 1.39
CA ILE A 121 -0.22 14.05 1.60
C ILE A 121 0.04 12.81 2.46
N ILE A 122 -0.73 12.65 3.55
CA ILE A 122 -0.64 11.48 4.44
C ILE A 122 -0.98 10.19 3.68
N ALA A 123 -2.05 10.22 2.89
CA ALA A 123 -2.48 9.06 2.09
C ALA A 123 -1.38 8.64 1.10
N ASN A 124 -0.81 9.60 0.38
CA ASN A 124 0.27 9.33 -0.57
C ASN A 124 1.54 8.81 0.13
N ALA A 125 1.94 9.44 1.24
CA ALA A 125 3.11 9.01 2.00
C ALA A 125 2.92 7.59 2.59
N THR A 126 1.73 7.28 3.07
CA THR A 126 1.38 5.94 3.60
C THR A 126 1.40 4.91 2.47
N GLU A 127 0.80 5.21 1.33
CA GLU A 127 0.77 4.35 0.15
C GLU A 127 2.19 4.00 -0.33
N VAL A 128 3.07 4.99 -0.41
CA VAL A 128 4.48 4.79 -0.77
C VAL A 128 5.20 3.97 0.29
N SER A 129 4.98 4.28 1.58
CA SER A 129 5.65 3.58 2.69
C SER A 129 5.24 2.12 2.80
N ILE A 130 3.99 1.75 2.46
CA ILE A 130 3.54 0.36 2.42
C ILE A 130 4.46 -0.50 1.54
N TRP A 131 4.88 0.01 0.40
CA TRP A 131 5.69 -0.75 -0.55
C TRP A 131 7.19 -0.50 -0.38
N THR A 132 7.61 0.75 -0.37
CA THR A 132 9.03 1.13 -0.48
C THR A 132 9.61 1.76 0.77
N GLY A 133 8.81 1.97 1.81
CA GLY A 133 9.23 2.61 3.04
C GLY A 133 10.41 1.94 3.71
N ASN A 134 11.22 2.77 4.36
CA ASN A 134 12.38 2.35 5.14
C ASN A 134 12.32 3.02 6.52
N ASP A 135 12.31 2.23 7.58
CA ASP A 135 12.24 2.71 8.97
C ASP A 135 13.43 3.63 9.35
N ALA A 136 14.56 3.50 8.67
CA ALA A 136 15.70 4.40 8.85
C ALA A 136 15.46 5.81 8.27
N THR A 137 14.48 5.97 7.38
CA THR A 137 14.09 7.26 6.83
C THR A 137 13.05 7.91 7.73
N GLN A 138 13.21 9.21 7.98
CA GLN A 138 12.28 9.96 8.81
C GLN A 138 10.90 10.06 8.11
N GLY A 139 9.84 9.72 8.84
CA GLY A 139 8.47 9.78 8.33
C GLY A 139 8.01 8.53 7.56
N GLU A 140 8.83 7.47 7.54
CA GLU A 140 8.50 6.21 6.91
C GLU A 140 8.48 5.06 7.91
N PHE A 141 7.81 3.97 7.57
CA PHE A 141 7.90 2.66 8.23
C PHE A 141 8.41 1.63 7.22
N THR A 142 8.91 0.49 7.71
CA THR A 142 9.42 -0.57 6.83
C THR A 142 8.29 -1.14 5.98
N GLY A 143 8.41 -0.98 4.66
CA GLY A 143 7.46 -1.49 3.67
C GLY A 143 7.77 -2.92 3.23
N PHE A 144 6.98 -3.43 2.27
CA PHE A 144 7.15 -4.78 1.77
C PHE A 144 8.41 -4.95 0.94
N VAL A 145 8.77 -3.98 0.09
CA VAL A 145 9.84 -4.08 -0.94
C VAL A 145 10.92 -3.02 -0.75
N GLY A 146 10.88 -2.28 0.36
CA GLY A 146 11.81 -1.16 0.62
C GLY A 146 13.28 -1.55 0.50
N GLY A 147 14.02 -0.82 -0.32
CA GLY A 147 15.46 -0.82 -0.64
C GLY A 147 16.42 -1.68 0.19
N GLY A 148 16.28 -3.02 0.17
CA GLY A 148 17.15 -3.95 0.91
C GLY A 148 16.74 -4.20 2.38
N VAL A 149 15.70 -3.54 2.87
CA VAL A 149 15.18 -3.70 4.25
C VAL A 149 13.69 -4.10 4.28
N GLY A 150 13.05 -4.21 3.12
CA GLY A 150 11.63 -4.59 3.02
C GLY A 150 11.35 -5.99 3.59
N HIS A 151 10.17 -6.16 4.14
CA HIS A 151 9.79 -7.43 4.78
C HIS A 151 9.88 -8.63 3.84
N LEU A 152 9.48 -8.47 2.56
CA LEU A 152 9.59 -9.55 1.57
C LEU A 152 11.02 -9.79 1.11
N VAL A 153 11.88 -8.76 1.14
CA VAL A 153 13.30 -8.87 0.73
C VAL A 153 14.14 -9.59 1.80
N LEU A 154 13.81 -9.38 3.07
CA LEU A 154 14.53 -10.00 4.19
C LEU A 154 13.99 -11.38 4.57
N ASP A 155 12.79 -11.75 4.09
CA ASP A 155 12.20 -13.06 4.37
C ASP A 155 12.83 -14.12 3.46
N GLY A 156 13.70 -14.95 4.01
CA GLY A 156 14.35 -16.03 3.29
C GLY A 156 13.41 -17.16 2.80
N THR A 157 12.10 -17.07 3.10
CA THR A 157 11.09 -18.00 2.57
C THR A 157 10.45 -17.49 1.28
N VAL A 158 10.66 -16.22 0.93
CA VAL A 158 10.21 -15.62 -0.33
C VAL A 158 11.14 -16.06 -1.47
N THR A 159 10.56 -16.56 -2.56
CA THR A 159 11.32 -16.88 -3.75
C THR A 159 11.68 -15.60 -4.50
N ASP A 160 12.96 -15.27 -4.57
CA ASP A 160 13.45 -14.14 -5.35
C ASP A 160 13.64 -14.57 -6.81
N VAL A 161 12.98 -13.84 -7.72
CA VAL A 161 13.12 -14.04 -9.17
C VAL A 161 13.97 -12.90 -9.72
N ALA A 162 15.15 -13.25 -10.20
CA ALA A 162 16.08 -12.27 -10.75
C ALA A 162 15.49 -11.63 -12.02
N LYS A 163 15.34 -10.31 -12.01
CA LYS A 163 14.90 -9.55 -13.18
C LYS A 163 16.04 -9.31 -14.18
N THR A 164 15.73 -9.25 -15.45
CA THR A 164 16.71 -9.02 -16.53
C THR A 164 17.02 -7.55 -16.77
N GLY A 165 16.38 -6.61 -16.05
CA GLY A 165 16.64 -5.16 -16.18
C GLY A 165 15.39 -4.30 -15.93
N THR A 166 15.42 -3.09 -16.47
CA THR A 166 14.26 -2.16 -16.45
C THR A 166 13.16 -2.69 -17.34
N PHE A 167 11.90 -2.63 -16.90
CA PHE A 167 10.77 -3.11 -17.67
C PHE A 167 10.53 -2.26 -18.91
N THR A 168 10.31 -2.91 -20.04
CA THR A 168 10.06 -2.30 -21.34
C THR A 168 8.90 -2.99 -22.05
N ALA A 169 8.22 -2.24 -22.92
CA ALA A 169 7.04 -2.69 -23.64
C ALA A 169 7.27 -2.91 -25.15
N ALA A 170 8.49 -2.75 -25.64
CA ALA A 170 8.74 -2.81 -27.08
C ALA A 170 8.40 -4.20 -27.66
N ALA A 171 7.65 -4.23 -28.77
CA ALA A 171 7.31 -5.46 -29.48
C ALA A 171 8.59 -6.17 -29.95
N GLY A 172 8.77 -7.41 -29.51
CA GLY A 172 9.94 -8.24 -29.84
C GLY A 172 11.22 -7.89 -29.08
N ALA A 173 11.27 -6.81 -28.30
CA ALA A 173 12.42 -6.39 -27.50
C ALA A 173 12.03 -6.01 -26.05
N GLY A 174 10.74 -5.97 -25.74
CA GLY A 174 10.24 -5.70 -24.39
C GLY A 174 10.30 -6.92 -23.50
N ASN A 175 10.63 -6.71 -22.22
CA ASN A 175 10.80 -7.79 -21.25
C ASN A 175 9.64 -7.94 -20.26
N ILE A 176 8.68 -7.00 -20.19
CA ILE A 176 7.62 -7.04 -19.18
C ILE A 176 6.82 -8.36 -19.19
N ILE A 177 6.49 -8.90 -20.36
CA ILE A 177 5.76 -10.17 -20.48
C ILE A 177 6.65 -11.34 -20.00
N THR A 178 7.92 -11.33 -20.39
CA THR A 178 8.89 -12.37 -19.97
C THR A 178 9.10 -12.34 -18.46
N GLU A 179 9.17 -11.15 -17.86
CA GLU A 179 9.31 -11.00 -16.41
C GLU A 179 8.04 -11.47 -15.66
N LEU A 180 6.85 -11.19 -16.20
CA LEU A 180 5.60 -11.71 -15.65
C LEU A 180 5.55 -13.24 -15.77
N GLN A 181 5.97 -13.82 -16.90
CA GLN A 181 6.03 -15.28 -17.08
C GLN A 181 7.04 -15.92 -16.12
N ALA A 182 8.21 -15.29 -15.91
CA ALA A 182 9.19 -15.78 -14.95
C ALA A 182 8.65 -15.75 -13.52
N LEU A 183 7.91 -14.70 -13.17
CA LEU A 183 7.25 -14.60 -11.87
C LEU A 183 6.18 -15.69 -11.70
N THR A 184 5.30 -15.88 -12.69
CA THR A 184 4.23 -16.89 -12.62
C THR A 184 4.80 -18.31 -12.58
N ALA A 185 5.88 -18.59 -13.31
CA ALA A 185 6.58 -19.88 -13.26
C ALA A 185 7.20 -20.19 -11.88
N ALA A 186 7.55 -19.17 -11.12
CA ALA A 186 8.11 -19.34 -9.78
C ALA A 186 7.03 -19.57 -8.69
N ILE A 187 5.75 -19.35 -9.00
CA ILE A 187 4.65 -19.55 -8.05
C ILE A 187 4.45 -21.06 -7.80
N PRO A 188 4.47 -21.53 -6.56
CA PRO A 188 4.17 -22.92 -6.25
C PRO A 188 2.77 -23.34 -6.71
N THR A 189 2.63 -24.54 -7.25
CA THR A 189 1.34 -25.06 -7.74
C THR A 189 0.24 -25.11 -6.68
N THR A 190 0.61 -25.21 -5.41
CA THR A 190 -0.31 -25.20 -4.27
C THR A 190 -0.96 -23.84 -4.02
N VAL A 191 -0.33 -22.76 -4.47
CA VAL A 191 -0.78 -21.37 -4.31
C VAL A 191 -1.43 -20.87 -5.60
N TYR A 192 -1.00 -21.35 -6.74
CA TYR A 192 -1.43 -20.88 -8.06
C TYR A 192 -2.94 -20.93 -8.29
N THR A 193 -3.63 -21.88 -7.68
CA THR A 193 -5.09 -22.07 -7.85
C THR A 193 -5.93 -21.31 -6.83
N LYS A 194 -5.34 -20.49 -5.98
CA LYS A 194 -6.08 -19.76 -4.97
C LYS A 194 -6.71 -18.47 -5.52
N ASP A 195 -7.94 -18.20 -5.14
CA ASP A 195 -8.72 -17.05 -5.61
C ASP A 195 -8.20 -15.69 -5.10
N ASP A 196 -7.45 -15.69 -4.00
CA ASP A 196 -6.88 -14.50 -3.36
C ASP A 196 -5.42 -14.21 -3.76
N LEU A 197 -4.93 -14.92 -4.79
CA LEU A 197 -3.62 -14.67 -5.37
C LEU A 197 -3.67 -13.46 -6.30
N TYR A 198 -2.77 -12.51 -6.08
CA TYR A 198 -2.60 -11.31 -6.89
C TYR A 198 -1.15 -11.13 -7.32
N ILE A 199 -0.97 -10.53 -8.49
CA ILE A 199 0.32 -9.97 -8.91
C ILE A 199 0.25 -8.46 -8.70
N TYR A 200 1.02 -7.97 -7.75
CA TYR A 200 1.12 -6.55 -7.42
C TYR A 200 2.14 -5.89 -8.34
N MET A 201 1.77 -4.73 -8.89
CA MET A 201 2.64 -3.97 -9.78
C MET A 201 2.38 -2.47 -9.70
N SER A 202 3.36 -1.66 -10.16
CA SER A 202 3.18 -0.22 -10.26
C SER A 202 2.29 0.16 -11.45
N PRO A 203 1.65 1.34 -11.44
CA PRO A 203 0.91 1.87 -12.58
C PRO A 203 1.75 1.97 -13.86
N LYS A 204 3.05 2.25 -13.72
CA LYS A 204 3.97 2.28 -14.86
C LYS A 204 4.17 0.90 -15.47
N SER A 205 4.42 -0.13 -14.63
CA SER A 205 4.57 -1.50 -15.09
C SER A 205 3.29 -2.00 -15.76
N TYR A 206 2.12 -1.64 -15.23
CA TYR A 206 0.83 -1.95 -15.83
C TYR A 206 0.65 -1.31 -17.21
N ARG A 207 1.00 -0.03 -17.36
CA ARG A 207 0.97 0.65 -18.67
C ARG A 207 1.90 -0.01 -19.68
N LEU A 208 3.10 -0.43 -19.25
CA LEU A 208 4.02 -1.17 -20.10
C LEU A 208 3.45 -2.53 -20.53
N TYR A 209 2.76 -3.22 -19.62
CA TYR A 209 2.07 -4.47 -19.94
C TYR A 209 0.98 -4.29 -20.99
N ILE A 210 0.08 -3.29 -20.81
CA ILE A 210 -0.95 -2.96 -21.80
C ILE A 210 -0.33 -2.61 -23.16
N SER A 211 0.74 -1.82 -23.16
CA SER A 211 1.46 -1.45 -24.38
C SER A 211 2.08 -2.67 -25.08
N ALA A 212 2.64 -3.61 -24.32
CA ALA A 212 3.21 -4.84 -24.86
C ALA A 212 2.14 -5.75 -25.47
N ILE A 213 1.00 -5.93 -24.81
CA ILE A 213 -0.15 -6.70 -25.36
C ILE A 213 -0.68 -6.06 -26.64
N SER A 214 -0.81 -4.74 -26.66
CA SER A 214 -1.22 -3.99 -27.84
C SER A 214 -0.27 -4.23 -29.01
N ALA A 215 1.02 -4.24 -28.79
CA ALA A 215 2.03 -4.48 -29.80
C ALA A 215 1.99 -5.91 -30.37
N LEU A 216 1.48 -6.87 -29.61
CA LEU A 216 1.23 -8.24 -30.04
C LEU A 216 -0.06 -8.39 -30.88
N GLY A 217 -0.82 -7.32 -31.11
CA GLY A 217 -2.02 -7.31 -31.94
C GLY A 217 -3.33 -7.64 -31.21
N TYR A 218 -3.34 -7.68 -29.89
CA TYR A 218 -4.56 -7.82 -29.11
C TYR A 218 -5.30 -6.48 -29.03
N VAL A 219 -6.15 -6.22 -30.02
CA VAL A 219 -6.84 -4.93 -30.24
C VAL A 219 -7.74 -4.53 -29.07
N ASN A 220 -8.26 -5.49 -28.32
CA ASN A 220 -9.13 -5.22 -27.17
C ASN A 220 -8.41 -4.51 -26.00
N ALA A 221 -7.08 -4.55 -25.96
CA ALA A 221 -6.31 -3.84 -24.94
C ALA A 221 -6.40 -2.30 -25.03
N TYR A 222 -6.75 -1.75 -26.21
CA TYR A 222 -6.94 -0.30 -26.38
C TYR A 222 -8.35 0.20 -26.02
N SER A 223 -9.34 -0.69 -25.99
CA SER A 223 -10.76 -0.34 -25.87
C SER A 223 -11.32 -0.61 -24.49
N MET A 224 -10.50 -0.67 -23.47
CA MET A 224 -10.94 -0.98 -22.12
C MET A 224 -11.67 0.20 -21.49
N ASN A 225 -13.00 0.14 -21.55
CA ASN A 225 -13.89 0.96 -20.75
C ASN A 225 -13.90 0.43 -19.32
N GLY A 226 -13.08 0.99 -18.43
CA GLY A 226 -13.21 1.01 -16.98
C GLY A 226 -13.46 -0.28 -16.17
N ASP A 227 -14.03 -1.29 -16.75
CA ASP A 227 -14.58 -2.49 -16.08
C ASP A 227 -13.79 -3.78 -16.39
N TYR A 228 -12.52 -3.66 -16.75
CA TYR A 228 -11.71 -4.83 -17.05
C TYR A 228 -10.86 -5.22 -15.86
N ASP A 229 -11.15 -6.39 -15.32
CA ASP A 229 -10.23 -7.06 -14.37
C ASP A 229 -8.94 -7.41 -15.13
N ALA A 230 -7.88 -6.67 -14.85
CA ALA A 230 -6.57 -6.95 -15.41
C ALA A 230 -6.10 -8.33 -14.93
N VAL A 231 -5.91 -9.27 -15.86
CA VAL A 231 -5.54 -10.66 -15.56
C VAL A 231 -4.33 -11.05 -16.40
N PHE A 232 -3.38 -11.75 -15.80
CA PHE A 232 -2.26 -12.38 -16.48
C PHE A 232 -2.20 -13.87 -16.15
N GLU A 233 -2.27 -14.74 -17.16
CA GLU A 233 -2.31 -16.21 -16.98
C GLU A 233 -3.31 -16.71 -15.92
N GLY A 234 -4.47 -16.06 -15.82
CA GLY A 234 -5.53 -16.39 -14.85
C GLY A 234 -5.37 -15.75 -13.47
N ILE A 235 -4.27 -15.04 -13.19
CA ILE A 235 -4.01 -14.36 -11.94
C ILE A 235 -4.41 -12.88 -12.07
N LYS A 236 -5.10 -12.36 -11.07
CA LYS A 236 -5.52 -10.94 -11.04
C LYS A 236 -4.32 -10.01 -10.82
N LEU A 237 -4.28 -8.90 -11.55
CA LEU A 237 -3.26 -7.87 -11.41
C LEU A 237 -3.77 -6.80 -10.45
N ALA A 238 -3.04 -6.56 -9.37
CA ALA A 238 -3.29 -5.47 -8.42
C ALA A 238 -2.36 -4.30 -8.74
N VAL A 239 -2.93 -3.20 -9.23
CA VAL A 239 -2.16 -1.99 -9.55
C VAL A 239 -2.09 -1.12 -8.31
N CYS A 240 -0.91 -1.03 -7.69
CA CYS A 240 -0.68 -0.30 -6.46
C CYS A 240 0.12 0.97 -6.73
N ASN A 241 -0.42 2.13 -6.34
CA ASN A 241 0.17 3.43 -6.65
C ASN A 241 1.52 3.68 -5.95
N GLY A 242 1.70 3.13 -4.75
CA GLY A 242 2.94 3.28 -3.99
C GLY A 242 4.03 2.28 -4.37
N MET A 243 3.74 1.33 -5.24
CA MET A 243 4.70 0.30 -5.61
C MET A 243 5.85 0.85 -6.45
N LYS A 244 7.07 0.37 -6.17
CA LYS A 244 8.26 0.75 -6.92
C LYS A 244 8.15 0.29 -8.38
N ASP A 245 8.58 1.16 -9.28
CA ASP A 245 8.74 0.79 -10.69
C ASP A 245 9.72 -0.36 -10.86
N ASP A 246 9.50 -1.18 -11.87
CA ASP A 246 10.34 -2.32 -12.21
C ASP A 246 10.43 -3.41 -11.10
N VAL A 247 9.39 -3.51 -10.28
CA VAL A 247 9.24 -4.56 -9.27
C VAL A 247 7.85 -5.19 -9.42
N LEU A 248 7.79 -6.50 -9.32
CA LEU A 248 6.57 -7.30 -9.32
C LEU A 248 6.58 -8.18 -8.06
N VAL A 249 5.42 -8.35 -7.44
CA VAL A 249 5.26 -9.24 -6.28
C VAL A 249 4.05 -10.13 -6.54
N ALA A 250 4.20 -11.44 -6.44
CA ALA A 250 3.08 -12.38 -6.44
C ALA A 250 2.84 -12.86 -5.01
N ALA A 251 1.67 -12.58 -4.47
CA ALA A 251 1.32 -12.97 -3.11
C ALA A 251 -0.19 -13.11 -2.92
N GLU A 252 -0.58 -13.95 -1.96
CA GLU A 252 -1.96 -14.03 -1.50
C GLU A 252 -2.30 -12.78 -0.69
N LYS A 253 -3.47 -12.19 -0.93
CA LYS A 253 -3.98 -11.06 -0.14
C LYS A 253 -4.03 -11.39 1.35
N SER A 254 -4.43 -12.61 1.68
CA SER A 254 -4.51 -13.10 3.06
C SER A 254 -3.16 -13.24 3.76
N ASN A 255 -2.04 -13.17 3.03
CA ASN A 255 -0.69 -13.29 3.57
C ASN A 255 0.06 -11.95 3.67
N LEU A 256 -0.50 -10.88 3.15
CA LEU A 256 0.05 -9.53 3.27
C LEU A 256 -0.74 -8.73 4.31
N PHE A 257 -0.11 -8.41 5.42
CA PHE A 257 -0.76 -7.75 6.56
C PHE A 257 -0.30 -6.30 6.68
N PHE A 258 -1.28 -5.43 6.86
CA PHE A 258 -1.05 -4.04 7.25
C PHE A 258 -1.71 -3.79 8.60
N GLY A 259 -0.94 -3.34 9.58
CA GLY A 259 -1.42 -3.10 10.94
C GLY A 259 -1.57 -1.62 11.25
N THR A 260 -2.69 -1.26 11.86
CA THR A 260 -2.96 0.09 12.34
C THR A 260 -3.60 0.06 13.73
N ASP A 261 -3.50 1.17 14.44
CA ASP A 261 -4.32 1.40 15.63
C ASP A 261 -5.78 1.71 15.21
N LEU A 262 -6.65 1.97 16.17
CA LEU A 262 -8.02 2.40 15.89
C LEU A 262 -8.00 3.63 14.99
N LEU A 263 -8.67 3.55 13.86
CA LEU A 263 -8.81 4.66 12.90
C LEU A 263 -9.41 5.93 13.54
N SER A 264 -10.16 5.79 14.64
CA SER A 264 -10.76 6.88 15.39
C SER A 264 -9.79 7.57 16.36
N ASP A 265 -8.77 6.86 16.86
CA ASP A 265 -7.84 7.37 17.88
C ASP A 265 -6.45 7.73 17.31
N ALA A 266 -6.16 7.25 16.10
CA ALA A 266 -4.82 7.30 15.51
C ALA A 266 -4.38 8.73 15.13
N THR A 267 -5.27 9.75 15.16
CA THR A 267 -4.90 11.07 14.68
C THR A 267 -5.39 12.19 15.54
N ARG A 268 -4.43 12.87 16.04
CA ARG A 268 -4.65 14.18 16.65
C ARG A 268 -4.12 15.25 15.70
N ILE A 269 -5.03 16.01 15.11
CA ILE A 269 -4.70 17.23 14.38
C ILE A 269 -4.89 18.39 15.36
N ALA A 270 -3.83 19.14 15.62
CA ALA A 270 -3.88 20.36 16.41
C ALA A 270 -3.34 21.51 15.55
N LEU A 271 -4.17 22.50 15.27
CA LEU A 271 -3.77 23.80 14.74
C LEU A 271 -3.38 24.66 15.94
N MET A 272 -2.11 25.05 16.04
CA MET A 272 -1.58 25.89 17.13
C MET A 272 -1.29 27.31 16.64
#